data_32627a9d7cce7ef6fcb6cd3e6d5cb9fb
#
_entry.id   32627a9d7cce7ef6fcb6cd3e6d5cb9fb
#
_cell.length_a   1.000
_cell.length_b   1.000
_cell.length_c   1.000
_cell.angle_alpha   90.00
_cell.angle_beta   90.00
_cell.angle_gamma   90.00
#
_symmetry.space_group_name_H-M   'P 1'
#
loop_
_entity.id
_entity.type
_entity.pdbx_description
1 polymer ?
#
loop_
_entity_poly.entity_id
_entity_poly.type
_entity_poly.pdbx_seq_one_letter_code
_entity_poly.pdbx_strand_id
1 'polypeptide(L)'
;MRVMQKKEIRVVSKYVRMSPSKIRRVLRQIKGKTYAEALLILKFMPYSSCAPIIKLLRSSIANARNNFGIDEKTLTIKSVFVDPGPTMKRFRRRSRGKAYQILKPTAYITVIMR
;
A
#
# COMPACT_ATOMS: atom_id res chain seq x y z
N MET A 1 30.25 16.95 14.48
CA MET A 1 30.09 15.88 13.48
C MET A 1 28.63 15.74 13.10
N ARG A 2 28.27 16.07 11.88
CA ARG A 2 26.87 15.88 11.44
C ARG A 2 26.62 14.43 11.13
N VAL A 3 25.68 13.83 11.85
CA VAL A 3 25.18 12.52 11.50
C VAL A 3 24.28 12.69 10.27
N MET A 4 24.66 12.12 9.14
CA MET A 4 23.81 12.12 7.97
C MET A 4 22.63 11.19 8.22
N GLN A 5 21.45 11.77 8.35
CA GLN A 5 20.24 10.98 8.42
C GLN A 5 19.95 10.42 7.03
N LYS A 6 19.69 9.12 6.96
CA LYS A 6 19.20 8.50 5.73
C LYS A 6 17.87 9.14 5.35
N LYS A 7 17.72 9.51 4.09
CA LYS A 7 16.47 10.05 3.59
C LYS A 7 15.40 8.96 3.58
N GLU A 8 14.26 9.27 4.15
CA GLU A 8 13.11 8.41 4.10
C GLU A 8 12.24 8.79 2.91
N ILE A 9 11.75 7.78 2.20
CA ILE A 9 10.84 7.97 1.08
C ILE A 9 9.47 7.51 1.52
N ARG A 10 8.53 8.44 1.52
CA ARG A 10 7.15 8.17 1.93
C ARG A 10 6.23 8.30 0.74
N VAL A 11 5.47 7.25 0.46
CA VAL A 11 4.47 7.24 -0.60
C VAL A 11 3.15 6.74 -0.04
N VAL A 12 2.08 7.41 -0.42
CA VAL A 12 0.73 7.08 0.04
C VAL A 12 -0.14 6.78 -1.18
N SER A 13 -0.84 5.65 -1.15
CA SER A 13 -1.89 5.34 -2.10
C SER A 13 -3.23 5.55 -1.44
N LYS A 14 -4.02 6.47 -1.96
CA LYS A 14 -5.32 6.85 -1.41
C LYS A 14 -6.46 6.13 -2.12
N TYR A 15 -7.54 5.92 -1.40
CA TYR A 15 -8.81 5.40 -1.94
C TYR A 15 -8.69 4.03 -2.60
N VAL A 16 -7.86 3.15 -2.04
CA VAL A 16 -7.79 1.77 -2.50
C VAL A 16 -9.08 1.06 -2.09
N ARG A 17 -9.77 0.47 -3.06
CA ARG A 17 -11.08 -0.19 -2.83
C ARG A 17 -10.90 -1.58 -2.23
N MET A 18 -10.40 -1.63 -1.02
CA MET A 18 -10.20 -2.88 -0.30
C MET A 18 -10.38 -2.65 1.18
N SER A 19 -10.75 -3.71 1.89
CA SER A 19 -10.83 -3.67 3.34
C SER A 19 -9.43 -3.52 3.94
N PRO A 20 -9.23 -2.61 4.89
CA PRO A 20 -7.92 -2.45 5.56
C PRO A 20 -7.38 -3.74 6.17
N SER A 21 -8.24 -4.59 6.72
CA SER A 21 -7.80 -5.84 7.35
C SER A 21 -7.15 -6.80 6.37
N LYS A 22 -7.68 -6.88 5.14
CA LYS A 22 -7.12 -7.73 4.09
C LYS A 22 -5.75 -7.22 3.64
N ILE A 23 -5.60 -5.91 3.56
CA ILE A 23 -4.33 -5.28 3.18
C ILE A 23 -3.28 -5.49 4.29
N ARG A 24 -3.67 -5.33 5.55
CA ARG A 24 -2.75 -5.55 6.69
C ARG A 24 -2.14 -6.93 6.69
N ARG A 25 -2.91 -7.93 6.30
CA ARG A 25 -2.41 -9.32 6.21
C ARG A 25 -1.22 -9.42 5.27
N VAL A 26 -1.29 -8.74 4.13
CA VAL A 26 -0.21 -8.73 3.14
C VAL A 26 0.96 -7.86 3.62
N LEU A 27 0.69 -6.69 4.19
CA LEU A 27 1.74 -5.77 4.62
C LEU A 27 2.63 -6.36 5.72
N ARG A 28 2.09 -7.22 6.57
CA ARG A 28 2.88 -7.91 7.61
C ARG A 28 3.99 -8.77 7.02
N GLN A 29 3.80 -9.30 5.82
CA GLN A 29 4.77 -10.18 5.17
C GLN A 29 5.94 -9.43 4.57
N ILE A 30 5.76 -8.16 4.23
CA ILE A 30 6.78 -7.37 3.54
C ILE A 30 7.51 -6.36 4.44
N LYS A 31 7.02 -6.13 5.65
CA LYS A 31 7.65 -5.20 6.59
C LYS A 31 9.07 -5.65 6.94
N GLY A 32 10.02 -4.73 6.82
CA GLY A 32 11.42 -5.02 7.12
C GLY A 32 12.18 -5.74 6.01
N LYS A 33 11.54 -6.02 4.88
CA LYS A 33 12.16 -6.68 3.74
C LYS A 33 12.74 -5.66 2.77
N THR A 34 13.72 -6.09 1.98
CA THR A 34 14.24 -5.26 0.90
C THR A 34 13.19 -5.15 -0.20
N TYR A 35 13.35 -4.15 -1.08
CA TYR A 35 12.43 -3.96 -2.19
C TYR A 35 12.29 -5.22 -3.07
N ALA A 36 13.43 -5.83 -3.41
CA ALA A 36 13.43 -7.03 -4.26
C ALA A 36 12.73 -8.21 -3.58
N GLU A 37 13.01 -8.44 -2.29
CA GLU A 37 12.34 -9.49 -1.51
C GLU A 37 10.85 -9.26 -1.39
N ALA A 38 10.43 -8.02 -1.15
CA ALA A 38 9.02 -7.66 -1.04
C ALA A 38 8.28 -7.92 -2.35
N LEU A 39 8.85 -7.54 -3.49
CA LEU A 39 8.24 -7.82 -4.80
C LEU A 39 8.09 -9.31 -5.04
N LEU A 40 9.12 -10.08 -4.69
CA LEU A 40 9.08 -11.53 -4.85
C LEU A 40 7.96 -12.15 -4.02
N ILE A 41 7.86 -11.77 -2.77
CA ILE A 41 6.81 -12.25 -1.86
C ILE A 41 5.43 -11.91 -2.43
N LEU A 42 5.22 -10.67 -2.87
CA LEU A 42 3.92 -10.22 -3.38
C LEU A 42 3.52 -10.93 -4.68
N LYS A 43 4.48 -11.25 -5.54
CA LYS A 43 4.19 -11.97 -6.79
C LYS A 43 3.69 -13.38 -6.56
N PHE A 44 4.12 -14.02 -5.48
CA PHE A 44 3.73 -15.40 -5.17
C PHE A 44 2.56 -15.52 -4.22
N MET A 45 2.10 -14.42 -3.64
CA MET A 45 0.91 -14.45 -2.77
C MET A 45 -0.37 -14.46 -3.60
N PRO A 46 -1.32 -15.35 -3.27
CA PRO A 46 -2.56 -15.47 -4.04
C PRO A 46 -3.66 -14.47 -3.64
N TYR A 47 -3.29 -13.29 -3.17
CA TYR A 47 -4.25 -12.28 -2.72
C TYR A 47 -4.38 -11.14 -3.72
N SER A 48 -5.63 -10.74 -3.97
CA SER A 48 -5.92 -9.61 -4.86
C SER A 48 -5.38 -8.28 -4.32
N SER A 49 -5.19 -8.17 -3.01
CA SER A 49 -4.62 -6.96 -2.39
C SER A 49 -3.14 -6.74 -2.72
N CYS A 50 -2.45 -7.75 -3.27
CA CYS A 50 -1.05 -7.60 -3.64
C CYS A 50 -0.83 -6.64 -4.81
N ALA A 51 -1.74 -6.59 -5.77
CA ALA A 51 -1.59 -5.76 -6.96
C ALA A 51 -1.44 -4.25 -6.63
N PRO A 52 -2.31 -3.62 -5.84
CA PRO A 52 -2.13 -2.22 -5.48
C PRO A 52 -0.88 -1.96 -4.65
N ILE A 53 -0.45 -2.93 -3.84
CA ILE A 53 0.77 -2.81 -3.04
C ILE A 53 2.01 -2.85 -3.93
N ILE A 54 2.07 -3.74 -4.91
CA ILE A 54 3.15 -3.80 -5.89
C ILE A 54 3.26 -2.47 -6.64
N LYS A 55 2.13 -1.94 -7.06
CA LYS A 55 2.07 -0.66 -7.76
C LYS A 55 2.62 0.48 -6.90
N LEU A 56 2.27 0.49 -5.63
CA LEU A 56 2.75 1.48 -4.68
C LEU A 56 4.26 1.38 -4.46
N LEU A 57 4.80 0.17 -4.32
CA LEU A 57 6.23 -0.05 -4.18
C LEU A 57 7.00 0.42 -5.40
N ARG A 58 6.50 0.15 -6.60
CA ARG A 58 7.12 0.62 -7.84
C ARG A 58 7.12 2.15 -7.93
N SER A 59 6.04 2.79 -7.49
CA SER A 59 5.97 4.25 -7.42
C SER A 59 6.98 4.81 -6.44
N SER A 60 7.17 4.16 -5.30
CA SER A 60 8.16 4.56 -4.29
C SER A 60 9.58 4.51 -4.86
N ILE A 61 9.91 3.45 -5.59
CA ILE A 61 11.22 3.30 -6.21
C ILE A 61 11.45 4.35 -7.30
N ALA A 62 10.46 4.60 -8.13
CA ALA A 62 10.55 5.63 -9.16
C ALA A 62 10.77 7.01 -8.53
N ASN A 63 10.08 7.30 -7.44
CA ASN A 63 10.23 8.55 -6.69
C ASN A 63 11.65 8.67 -6.09
N ALA A 64 12.17 7.60 -5.52
CA ALA A 64 13.51 7.56 -4.96
C ALA A 64 14.57 7.82 -6.02
N ARG A 65 14.44 7.16 -7.16
CA ARG A 65 15.39 7.28 -8.27
C ARG A 65 15.36 8.67 -8.91
N ASN A 66 14.17 9.19 -9.16
CA ASN A 66 14.02 10.47 -9.89
C ASN A 66 14.28 11.69 -9.00
N ASN A 67 13.87 11.65 -7.75
CA ASN A 67 13.96 12.83 -6.87
C ASN A 67 15.21 12.85 -6.00
N PHE A 68 15.74 11.69 -5.65
CA PHE A 68 16.86 11.58 -4.72
C PHE A 68 18.08 10.85 -5.28
N GLY A 69 17.98 10.26 -6.47
CA GLY A 69 19.08 9.51 -7.07
C GLY A 69 19.49 8.27 -6.28
N ILE A 70 18.59 7.71 -5.50
CA ILE A 70 18.87 6.54 -4.65
C ILE A 70 18.66 5.26 -5.46
N ASP A 71 19.62 4.33 -5.33
CA ASP A 71 19.54 3.02 -5.97
C ASP A 71 18.51 2.15 -5.23
N GLU A 72 17.66 1.48 -5.99
CA GLU A 72 16.65 0.56 -5.46
C GLU A 72 17.22 -0.58 -4.62
N LYS A 73 18.46 -1.01 -4.92
CA LYS A 73 19.13 -2.09 -4.19
C LYS A 73 19.43 -1.74 -2.74
N THR A 74 19.52 -0.47 -2.41
CA THR A 74 19.85 -0.01 -1.06
C THR A 74 18.62 0.25 -0.20
N LEU A 75 17.42 0.19 -0.78
CA LEU A 75 16.19 0.52 -0.08
C LEU A 75 15.56 -0.70 0.58
N THR A 76 15.18 -0.51 1.83
CA THR A 76 14.40 -1.50 2.59
C THR A 76 13.08 -0.88 3.01
N ILE A 77 12.07 -1.70 3.20
CA ILE A 77 10.78 -1.25 3.69
C ILE A 77 10.88 -1.09 5.20
N LYS A 78 11.03 0.14 5.65
CA LYS A 78 11.14 0.45 7.07
C LYS A 78 9.81 0.27 7.78
N SER A 79 8.74 0.80 7.18
CA SER A 79 7.43 0.80 7.79
C SER A 79 6.36 0.79 6.70
N VAL A 80 5.33 -0.01 6.90
CA VAL A 80 4.14 0.00 6.05
C VAL A 80 2.93 -0.06 6.97
N PHE A 81 1.93 0.72 6.65
CA PHE A 81 0.68 0.70 7.40
C PHE A 81 -0.48 1.09 6.51
N VAL A 82 -1.66 0.71 6.94
CA VAL A 82 -2.90 1.00 6.25
C VAL A 82 -3.86 1.65 7.23
N ASP A 83 -4.46 2.74 6.80
CA ASP A 83 -5.49 3.44 7.54
C ASP A 83 -6.83 3.30 6.82
N PRO A 84 -7.95 3.21 7.56
CA PRO A 84 -9.25 3.20 6.92
C PRO A 84 -9.52 4.55 6.24
N GLY A 85 -9.97 4.48 4.99
CA GLY A 85 -10.42 5.65 4.25
C GLY A 85 -11.92 5.83 4.37
N PRO A 86 -12.49 6.83 3.68
CA PRO A 86 -13.92 7.03 3.69
C PRO A 86 -14.63 5.84 3.06
N THR A 87 -15.73 5.43 3.68
CA THR A 87 -16.57 4.34 3.16
C THR A 87 -17.47 4.89 2.06
N MET A 88 -17.43 4.27 0.90
CA MET A 88 -18.31 4.63 -0.20
C MET A 88 -19.65 3.92 -0.02
N LYS A 89 -20.73 4.71 -0.01
CA LYS A 89 -22.08 4.20 0.11
C LYS A 89 -22.65 3.98 -1.28
N ARG A 90 -23.18 2.78 -1.52
CA ARG A 90 -23.87 2.42 -2.75
C ARG A 90 -25.23 1.85 -2.38
N PHE A 91 -26.21 2.05 -3.25
CA PHE A 91 -27.56 1.54 -3.04
C PHE A 91 -27.86 0.51 -4.10
N ARG A 92 -28.39 -0.64 -3.67
CA ARG A 92 -28.85 -1.67 -4.58
C ARG A 92 -30.36 -1.81 -4.44
N ARG A 93 -31.06 -1.71 -5.56
CA ARG A 93 -32.51 -1.93 -5.61
C ARG A 93 -32.82 -3.40 -5.36
N ARG A 94 -33.77 -3.64 -4.45
CA ARG A 94 -34.31 -4.97 -4.22
C ARG A 94 -35.82 -4.97 -4.51
N SER A 95 -36.43 -6.18 -4.52
CA SER A 95 -37.87 -6.35 -4.72
C SER A 95 -38.68 -5.43 -3.79
N ARG A 96 -39.85 -4.96 -4.25
CA ARG A 96 -40.73 -4.03 -3.54
C ARG A 96 -40.19 -2.59 -3.43
N GLY A 97 -39.29 -2.16 -4.30
CA GLY A 97 -38.81 -0.79 -4.33
C GLY A 97 -37.92 -0.35 -3.17
N LYS A 98 -37.54 -1.28 -2.29
CA LYS A 98 -36.62 -0.97 -1.19
C LYS A 98 -35.20 -0.90 -1.67
N ALA A 99 -34.49 0.19 -1.31
CA ALA A 99 -33.08 0.33 -1.58
C ALA A 99 -32.28 -0.13 -0.36
N TYR A 100 -31.29 -0.97 -0.60
CA TYR A 100 -30.37 -1.43 0.44
C TYR A 100 -29.02 -0.76 0.28
N GLN A 101 -28.47 -0.26 1.38
CA GLN A 101 -27.19 0.37 1.42
C GLN A 101 -26.07 -0.68 1.37
N ILE A 102 -25.16 -0.51 0.41
CA ILE A 102 -23.95 -1.32 0.32
C ILE A 102 -22.77 -0.44 0.69
N LEU A 103 -22.04 -0.84 1.71
CA LEU A 103 -20.84 -0.14 2.16
C LEU A 103 -19.63 -0.73 1.46
N LYS A 104 -18.89 0.12 0.74
CA LYS A 104 -17.63 -0.27 0.10
C LYS A 104 -16.48 0.39 0.84
N PRO A 105 -15.67 -0.37 1.57
CA PRO A 105 -14.55 0.22 2.31
C PRO A 105 -13.46 0.69 1.36
N THR A 106 -12.77 1.74 1.75
CA THR A 106 -11.54 2.18 1.10
C THR A 106 -10.42 2.20 2.14
N ALA A 107 -9.19 2.23 1.65
CA ALA A 107 -8.02 2.23 2.52
C ALA A 107 -6.96 3.17 1.97
N TYR A 108 -6.17 3.72 2.89
CA TYR A 108 -4.98 4.51 2.57
C TYR A 108 -3.76 3.68 2.96
N ILE A 109 -2.92 3.36 1.98
CA ILE A 109 -1.71 2.56 2.21
C ILE A 109 -0.52 3.50 2.20
N THR A 110 0.28 3.47 3.26
CA THR A 110 1.49 4.27 3.37
C THR A 110 2.69 3.34 3.43
N VAL A 111 3.68 3.61 2.60
CA VAL A 111 4.96 2.89 2.60
C VAL A 111 6.07 3.89 2.87
N ILE A 112 6.91 3.57 3.85
CA ILE A 112 8.11 4.35 4.18
C ILE A 112 9.30 3.44 3.92
N MET A 113 10.15 3.87 2.99
CA MET A 113 11.37 3.15 2.62
C MET A 113 12.60 3.94 3.07
N ARG A 114 13.64 3.21 3.42
CA ARG A 114 14.86 3.84 3.95
C ARG A 114 16.14 3.16 3.45
#